data_9f5484a92a2ad3d3abea78d7cbe7c5e3
#
_entry.id   9f5484a92a2ad3d3abea78d7cbe7c5e3
#
_cell.length_a   1.000
_cell.length_b   1.000
_cell.length_c   1.000
_cell.angle_alpha   90.00
_cell.angle_beta   90.00
_cell.angle_gamma   90.00
#
_symmetry.space_group_name_H-M   'P 1'
#
loop_
_entity.id
_entity.type
_entity.pdbx_description
1 polymer ?
#
loop_
_entity_poly.entity_id
_entity_poly.type
_entity_poly.pdbx_seq_one_letter_code
_entity_poly.pdbx_strand_id
1 'polypeptide(L)'
;MATIPPRGTSGGHVLFSAECSDTVTAAATACGDPRLIDELHGSVVWIQSTTLGSDRCSNRLSGVRFEALSKTYPGRRGETPVEVLRQLDLTIKDGEFLVLVGPSGCGKSTLLRLLAGLDRPSSGEILIGDRPVSRVRPAQRDVAMVFQSYALYPHLSVRDNLSFGLRRSQSRSPWQQLQDQFSRATRGLPPALRVRSSREQQITEQVQTVAKALELEPLLDRLPKELSGGQKQRVALGRAMARKPAVFLMDEPLSNLDAKLRNSTRTRIVELQRTLGTTTVYVTHDQVEAMTMGHRIAVLNAGKLQQLGTPMELYNWPSNLFVAQFIGSPPMALLPVCVGPNATLLLGDRRLPVEGPLVQALSSLEGQQLTAGLRPEGWILAPATNRNLTAEVSHCEVLGNEQVITCRLLEGDHLIQVRTPPKPLYQPTQMVHLSPDPRGWRLFDGLGNAVAMPDTI
;
A
#
# COMPACT_ATOMS: atom_id res chain seq x y z
N MET A 1 64.12 13.97 17.18
CA MET A 1 64.78 13.43 16.01
C MET A 1 63.70 12.61 15.33
N ALA A 2 63.09 13.17 14.32
CA ALA A 2 63.34 12.94 12.90
C ALA A 2 63.14 11.48 12.54
N THR A 3 62.21 11.10 11.69
CA THR A 3 61.98 11.51 10.30
C THR A 3 60.66 10.86 9.77
N ILE A 4 59.92 11.62 8.99
CA ILE A 4 58.94 11.20 7.95
C ILE A 4 59.75 11.01 6.65
N PRO A 5 59.43 10.22 5.62
CA PRO A 5 58.21 9.95 4.86
C PRO A 5 58.15 8.59 4.12
N PRO A 6 57.44 8.30 3.01
CA PRO A 6 56.48 9.03 2.21
C PRO A 6 55.20 8.25 1.80
N ARG A 7 54.31 8.96 1.05
CA ARG A 7 53.08 8.52 0.39
C ARG A 7 53.27 7.37 -0.60
N GLY A 8 52.24 6.49 -0.66
CA GLY A 8 52.05 5.54 -1.73
C GLY A 8 50.57 5.24 -1.90
N THR A 9 50.04 5.58 -3.04
CA THR A 9 48.71 5.31 -3.60
C THR A 9 48.50 3.82 -3.80
N SER A 10 47.35 3.28 -3.45
CA SER A 10 46.61 2.31 -4.30
C SER A 10 45.39 1.70 -3.56
N GLY A 11 44.27 1.77 -4.16
CA GLY A 11 43.21 0.84 -4.43
C GLY A 11 42.91 -0.24 -3.40
N GLY A 12 41.92 0.05 -2.53
CA GLY A 12 41.28 -0.99 -1.72
C GLY A 12 40.22 -1.72 -2.51
N HIS A 13 40.56 -2.87 -3.11
CA HIS A 13 39.58 -3.87 -3.51
C HIS A 13 39.01 -4.50 -2.23
N VAL A 14 37.71 -4.29 -1.99
CA VAL A 14 36.95 -5.13 -1.04
C VAL A 14 36.55 -6.39 -1.79
N LEU A 15 37.24 -7.46 -1.49
CA LEU A 15 36.91 -8.83 -1.86
C LEU A 15 35.67 -9.25 -1.07
N PHE A 16 34.52 -9.32 -1.72
CA PHE A 16 33.44 -10.21 -1.27
C PHE A 16 33.71 -11.59 -1.86
N SER A 17 34.24 -12.47 -1.05
CA SER A 17 34.52 -13.88 -1.36
C SER A 17 33.22 -14.71 -1.22
N ALA A 18 32.88 -15.43 -2.26
CA ALA A 18 32.60 -16.87 -2.35
C ALA A 18 32.10 -17.57 -1.07
N GLU A 19 30.85 -17.38 -0.68
CA GLU A 19 30.14 -18.26 0.28
C GLU A 19 28.72 -18.64 -0.15
N CYS A 20 28.30 -18.28 -1.36
CA CYS A 20 26.96 -18.65 -1.89
C CYS A 20 27.01 -19.83 -2.89
N SER A 21 28.21 -20.32 -3.24
CA SER A 21 28.38 -21.39 -4.21
C SER A 21 28.29 -22.80 -3.58
N ASP A 22 28.62 -22.93 -2.31
CA ASP A 22 28.75 -24.27 -1.67
C ASP A 22 27.43 -24.84 -1.13
N THR A 23 26.40 -23.98 -0.95
CA THR A 23 25.09 -24.44 -0.43
C THR A 23 24.22 -25.05 -1.52
N VAL A 24 24.41 -24.68 -2.79
CA VAL A 24 23.63 -25.21 -3.92
C VAL A 24 24.22 -26.58 -4.37
N THR A 25 25.54 -26.76 -4.27
CA THR A 25 26.21 -28.01 -4.66
C THR A 25 25.96 -29.11 -3.65
N ALA A 26 25.78 -28.79 -2.36
CA ALA A 26 25.49 -29.79 -1.31
C ALA A 26 24.06 -30.35 -1.39
N ALA A 27 23.08 -29.57 -1.96
CA ALA A 27 21.70 -30.06 -2.12
C ALA A 27 21.53 -30.99 -3.34
N ALA A 28 22.32 -30.82 -4.39
CA ALA A 28 22.27 -31.63 -5.60
C ALA A 28 22.88 -33.03 -5.45
N THR A 29 23.83 -33.19 -4.53
CA THR A 29 24.48 -34.48 -4.30
C THR A 29 23.65 -35.46 -3.46
N ALA A 30 22.57 -34.96 -2.82
CA ALA A 30 21.66 -35.78 -2.02
C ALA A 30 20.54 -36.46 -2.82
N CYS A 31 20.34 -36.11 -4.10
CA CYS A 31 19.16 -36.53 -4.89
C CYS A 31 19.49 -37.49 -6.07
N GLY A 32 20.74 -37.86 -6.31
CA GLY A 32 21.15 -39.01 -7.13
C GLY A 32 20.71 -39.07 -8.61
N ASP A 33 20.21 -37.98 -9.23
CA ASP A 33 19.82 -37.99 -10.63
C ASP A 33 20.62 -36.94 -11.44
N PRO A 34 21.52 -37.40 -12.34
CA PRO A 34 22.37 -36.49 -13.11
C PRO A 34 21.66 -35.68 -14.19
N ARG A 35 20.34 -35.87 -14.45
CA ARG A 35 19.59 -35.15 -15.48
C ARG A 35 19.02 -33.78 -15.04
N LEU A 36 19.07 -33.50 -13.73
CA LEU A 36 18.61 -32.23 -13.17
C LEU A 36 19.63 -31.10 -13.29
N ILE A 37 20.85 -31.38 -13.69
CA ILE A 37 21.94 -30.39 -13.80
C ILE A 37 21.86 -29.63 -15.13
N ASP A 38 21.35 -30.23 -16.20
CA ASP A 38 21.28 -29.61 -17.53
C ASP A 38 20.09 -28.67 -17.72
N GLU A 39 18.98 -28.87 -16.98
CA GLU A 39 17.81 -27.98 -17.07
C GLU A 39 17.94 -26.66 -16.28
N LEU A 40 18.84 -26.59 -15.30
CA LEU A 40 19.06 -25.39 -14.51
C LEU A 40 20.07 -24.40 -15.11
N HIS A 41 20.84 -24.83 -16.12
CA HIS A 41 21.79 -23.95 -16.84
C HIS A 41 21.18 -23.14 -17.99
N GLY A 42 19.93 -23.43 -18.35
CA GLY A 42 19.25 -22.77 -19.48
C GLY A 42 18.45 -21.52 -19.15
N SER A 43 18.29 -21.14 -17.88
CA SER A 43 17.32 -20.08 -17.46
C SER A 43 17.92 -18.89 -16.73
N VAL A 44 19.24 -18.81 -16.55
CA VAL A 44 19.88 -17.60 -16.01
C VAL A 44 20.51 -16.80 -17.15
N VAL A 45 19.69 -16.02 -17.82
CA VAL A 45 20.20 -14.97 -18.73
C VAL A 45 20.78 -13.87 -17.86
N TRP A 46 22.10 -13.87 -17.68
CA TRP A 46 22.84 -12.72 -17.20
C TRP A 46 22.67 -11.58 -18.21
N ILE A 47 21.84 -10.59 -17.88
CA ILE A 47 21.88 -9.30 -18.58
C ILE A 47 23.21 -8.66 -18.19
N GLN A 48 24.25 -8.85 -19.02
CA GLN A 48 25.44 -8.00 -18.97
C GLN A 48 24.97 -6.56 -19.14
N SER A 49 25.16 -5.76 -18.10
CA SER A 49 25.00 -4.33 -18.15
C SER A 49 26.00 -3.77 -19.15
N THR A 50 25.57 -3.61 -20.40
CA THR A 50 26.27 -2.75 -21.35
C THR A 50 26.20 -1.32 -20.80
N THR A 51 27.35 -0.79 -20.45
CA THR A 51 27.60 0.59 -20.08
C THR A 51 27.07 1.52 -21.18
N LEU A 52 25.86 2.01 -21.00
CA LEU A 52 25.32 3.15 -21.71
C LEU A 52 25.41 4.37 -20.81
N GLY A 53 26.32 5.27 -21.22
CA GLY A 53 26.38 6.70 -20.87
C GLY A 53 26.06 7.07 -19.43
N SER A 54 27.11 7.23 -18.63
CA SER A 54 27.07 7.96 -17.35
C SER A 54 26.71 9.42 -17.59
N ASP A 55 25.40 9.74 -17.58
CA ASP A 55 24.96 11.10 -17.27
C ASP A 55 23.45 11.10 -17.02
N ARG A 56 23.11 11.26 -15.73
CA ARG A 56 21.78 11.42 -15.10
C ARG A 56 21.20 10.28 -14.28
N CYS A 57 22.01 9.51 -13.57
CA CYS A 57 21.59 8.95 -12.29
C CYS A 57 22.03 9.88 -11.15
N SER A 58 21.52 11.10 -11.14
CA SER A 58 21.47 11.87 -9.89
C SER A 58 20.46 11.13 -8.99
N ASN A 59 20.91 10.71 -7.83
CA ASN A 59 20.16 10.16 -6.71
C ASN A 59 19.06 11.19 -6.33
N ARG A 60 17.92 11.21 -7.07
CA ARG A 60 16.80 12.06 -6.74
C ARG A 60 16.07 11.37 -5.62
N LEU A 61 16.34 11.80 -4.39
CA LEU A 61 15.48 11.49 -3.27
C LEU A 61 14.06 11.86 -3.68
N SER A 62 13.17 10.89 -3.77
CA SER A 62 11.77 11.03 -4.18
C SER A 62 10.81 10.77 -3.01
N GLY A 63 11.32 10.77 -1.79
CA GLY A 63 10.50 10.73 -0.58
C GLY A 63 9.55 11.93 -0.54
N VAL A 64 8.40 11.77 0.09
CA VAL A 64 7.39 12.83 0.23
C VAL A 64 7.21 13.18 1.69
N ARG A 65 7.18 14.49 2.01
CA ARG A 65 6.84 14.96 3.36
C ARG A 65 5.68 15.94 3.30
N PHE A 66 4.77 15.77 4.20
CA PHE A 66 3.70 16.71 4.51
C PHE A 66 3.98 17.28 5.89
N GLU A 67 4.03 18.59 6.00
CA GLU A 67 4.37 19.31 7.23
C GLU A 67 3.20 20.21 7.62
N ALA A 68 2.54 19.89 8.75
CA ALA A 68 1.37 20.57 9.30
C ALA A 68 0.30 20.89 8.23
N LEU A 69 0.09 19.96 7.30
CA LEU A 69 -0.75 20.18 6.11
C LEU A 69 -2.22 20.30 6.49
N SER A 70 -2.84 21.42 6.14
CA SER A 70 -4.28 21.63 6.33
C SER A 70 -4.97 22.01 5.03
N LYS A 71 -6.23 21.59 4.90
CA LYS A 71 -7.10 21.97 3.78
C LYS A 71 -8.50 22.25 4.25
N THR A 72 -8.94 23.46 3.98
CA THR A 72 -10.31 23.95 4.21
C THR A 72 -10.92 24.36 2.88
N TYR A 73 -12.12 23.91 2.61
CA TYR A 73 -12.92 24.37 1.49
C TYR A 73 -13.94 25.42 1.96
N PRO A 74 -14.12 26.49 1.22
CA PRO A 74 -15.15 27.49 1.54
C PRO A 74 -16.53 26.83 1.47
N GLY A 75 -17.38 27.12 2.45
CA GLY A 75 -18.78 26.73 2.41
C GLY A 75 -19.53 27.41 1.25
N ARG A 76 -20.61 26.81 0.80
CA ARG A 76 -21.57 27.52 -0.09
C ARG A 76 -22.20 28.70 0.65
N ARG A 77 -22.84 29.63 -0.07
CA ARG A 77 -23.48 30.81 0.56
C ARG A 77 -24.31 30.42 1.80
N GLY A 78 -23.84 30.82 2.99
CA GLY A 78 -24.49 30.55 4.28
C GLY A 78 -24.04 29.30 5.01
N GLU A 79 -23.14 28.50 4.42
CA GLU A 79 -22.56 27.30 5.08
C GLU A 79 -21.20 27.61 5.71
N THR A 80 -20.88 26.91 6.79
CA THR A 80 -19.55 27.00 7.42
C THR A 80 -18.48 26.36 6.55
N PRO A 81 -17.25 26.90 6.52
CA PRO A 81 -16.11 26.25 5.86
C PRO A 81 -15.88 24.83 6.37
N VAL A 82 -15.60 23.91 5.45
CA VAL A 82 -15.34 22.50 5.79
C VAL A 82 -13.83 22.25 5.81
N GLU A 83 -13.29 21.95 6.99
CA GLU A 83 -11.91 21.56 7.15
C GLU A 83 -11.77 20.05 6.89
N VAL A 84 -11.14 19.69 5.77
CA VAL A 84 -11.02 18.31 5.29
C VAL A 84 -9.70 17.66 5.76
N LEU A 85 -8.63 18.43 5.91
CA LEU A 85 -7.36 17.97 6.48
C LEU A 85 -6.93 18.93 7.58
N ARG A 86 -6.42 18.38 8.69
CA ARG A 86 -6.13 19.08 9.93
C ARG A 86 -4.71 18.82 10.38
N GLN A 87 -3.79 19.75 10.10
CA GLN A 87 -2.39 19.70 10.56
C GLN A 87 -1.76 18.30 10.40
N LEU A 88 -1.87 17.75 9.18
CA LEU A 88 -1.41 16.40 8.89
C LEU A 88 0.11 16.41 8.68
N ASP A 89 0.81 15.64 9.52
CA ASP A 89 2.23 15.32 9.37
C ASP A 89 2.37 13.89 8.90
N LEU A 90 3.06 13.70 7.75
CA LEU A 90 3.25 12.38 7.16
C LEU A 90 4.52 12.36 6.32
N THR A 91 5.39 11.37 6.60
CA THR A 91 6.61 11.15 5.82
C THR A 91 6.55 9.81 5.10
N ILE A 92 6.79 9.86 3.79
CA ILE A 92 6.86 8.71 2.89
C ILE A 92 8.31 8.57 2.44
N LYS A 93 8.91 7.41 2.67
CA LYS A 93 10.30 7.14 2.31
C LYS A 93 10.47 7.03 0.79
N ASP A 94 11.68 7.25 0.30
CA ASP A 94 12.01 7.03 -1.11
C ASP A 94 11.78 5.56 -1.50
N GLY A 95 11.14 5.32 -2.65
CA GLY A 95 10.77 3.99 -3.13
C GLY A 95 9.70 3.27 -2.31
N GLU A 96 9.09 3.94 -1.32
CA GLU A 96 8.04 3.33 -0.49
C GLU A 96 6.71 3.23 -1.23
N PHE A 97 6.00 2.12 -1.00
CA PHE A 97 4.59 1.95 -1.36
C PHE A 97 3.74 2.26 -0.12
N LEU A 98 3.22 3.47 -0.03
CA LEU A 98 2.31 3.88 1.03
C LEU A 98 0.85 3.72 0.59
N VAL A 99 0.04 3.06 1.41
CA VAL A 99 -1.41 2.96 1.18
C VAL A 99 -2.14 3.90 2.14
N LEU A 100 -3.08 4.70 1.61
CA LEU A 100 -3.96 5.56 2.39
C LEU A 100 -5.33 4.89 2.50
N VAL A 101 -5.79 4.65 3.70
CA VAL A 101 -7.10 4.08 4.00
C VAL A 101 -7.90 4.95 4.96
N GLY A 102 -9.21 4.75 5.01
CA GLY A 102 -10.10 5.46 5.93
C GLY A 102 -11.51 5.53 5.37
N PRO A 103 -12.50 6.00 6.14
CA PRO A 103 -13.89 6.18 5.71
C PRO A 103 -14.02 7.13 4.52
N SER A 104 -15.15 7.06 3.84
CA SER A 104 -15.49 8.05 2.80
C SER A 104 -15.51 9.47 3.38
N GLY A 105 -14.92 10.42 2.65
CA GLY A 105 -14.86 11.81 3.11
C GLY A 105 -13.76 12.15 4.12
N CYS A 106 -12.93 11.20 4.57
CA CYS A 106 -11.86 11.49 5.55
C CYS A 106 -10.65 12.26 4.99
N GLY A 107 -10.61 12.60 3.69
CA GLY A 107 -9.57 13.44 3.09
C GLY A 107 -8.54 12.74 2.19
N LYS A 108 -8.63 11.42 1.95
CA LYS A 108 -7.66 10.65 1.14
C LYS A 108 -7.43 11.22 -0.27
N SER A 109 -8.49 11.32 -1.06
CA SER A 109 -8.40 11.87 -2.43
C SER A 109 -8.01 13.35 -2.43
N THR A 110 -8.39 14.10 -1.37
CA THR A 110 -7.93 15.49 -1.19
C THR A 110 -6.42 15.53 -1.00
N LEU A 111 -5.85 14.67 -0.15
CA LEU A 111 -4.40 14.57 0.07
C LEU A 111 -3.66 14.25 -1.24
N LEU A 112 -4.18 13.27 -2.03
CA LEU A 112 -3.63 12.96 -3.35
C LEU A 112 -3.68 14.18 -4.30
N ARG A 113 -4.80 14.89 -4.35
CA ARG A 113 -4.97 16.07 -5.21
C ARG A 113 -4.02 17.21 -4.83
N LEU A 114 -3.79 17.41 -3.53
CA LEU A 114 -2.81 18.38 -3.02
C LEU A 114 -1.39 18.00 -3.45
N LEU A 115 -1.01 16.73 -3.31
CA LEU A 115 0.31 16.24 -3.76
C LEU A 115 0.46 16.33 -5.28
N ALA A 116 -0.57 16.00 -6.05
CA ALA A 116 -0.58 16.15 -7.50
C ALA A 116 -0.53 17.64 -7.96
N GLY A 117 -0.81 18.59 -7.07
CA GLY A 117 -0.90 20.02 -7.39
C GLY A 117 -2.18 20.41 -8.11
N LEU A 118 -3.18 19.55 -8.09
CA LEU A 118 -4.53 19.83 -8.64
C LEU A 118 -5.34 20.73 -7.71
N ASP A 119 -4.92 20.80 -6.45
CA ASP A 119 -5.45 21.69 -5.44
C ASP A 119 -4.31 22.33 -4.64
N ARG A 120 -4.60 23.37 -3.85
CA ARG A 120 -3.62 24.07 -3.01
C ARG A 120 -3.95 23.85 -1.55
N PRO A 121 -2.93 23.63 -0.68
CA PRO A 121 -3.16 23.60 0.76
C PRO A 121 -3.66 24.95 1.26
N SER A 122 -4.41 24.95 2.36
CA SER A 122 -4.79 26.15 3.08
C SER A 122 -3.66 26.63 3.99
N SER A 123 -2.92 25.69 4.61
CA SER A 123 -1.70 25.91 5.37
C SER A 123 -0.80 24.68 5.34
N GLY A 124 0.42 24.82 5.83
CA GLY A 124 1.43 23.76 5.80
C GLY A 124 2.14 23.63 4.45
N GLU A 125 3.04 22.66 4.36
CA GLU A 125 3.89 22.47 3.20
C GLU A 125 3.95 21.02 2.71
N ILE A 126 4.23 20.86 1.41
CA ILE A 126 4.44 19.55 0.76
C ILE A 126 5.83 19.60 0.12
N LEU A 127 6.65 18.61 0.45
CA LEU A 127 7.99 18.45 -0.14
C LEU A 127 8.06 17.13 -0.91
N ILE A 128 8.76 17.16 -2.06
CA ILE A 128 9.17 15.96 -2.81
C ILE A 128 10.70 15.96 -2.85
N GLY A 129 11.32 15.01 -2.17
CA GLY A 129 12.72 15.13 -1.75
C GLY A 129 12.86 16.33 -0.82
N ASP A 130 13.84 17.20 -1.10
CA ASP A 130 14.04 18.44 -0.35
C ASP A 130 13.39 19.66 -1.02
N ARG A 131 12.61 19.43 -2.10
CA ARG A 131 12.00 20.51 -2.87
C ARG A 131 10.59 20.80 -2.40
N PRO A 132 10.27 22.02 -1.92
CA PRO A 132 8.90 22.43 -1.64
C PRO A 132 8.08 22.56 -2.94
N VAL A 133 6.90 21.91 -2.96
CA VAL A 133 6.05 21.82 -4.17
C VAL A 133 4.67 22.42 -4.00
N SER A 134 4.30 22.92 -2.82
CA SER A 134 2.96 23.43 -2.51
C SER A 134 2.46 24.47 -3.52
N ARG A 135 3.35 25.34 -4.02
CA ARG A 135 3.05 26.38 -5.03
C ARG A 135 3.45 26.03 -6.46
N VAL A 136 4.06 24.85 -6.66
CA VAL A 136 4.53 24.40 -7.98
C VAL A 136 3.35 23.86 -8.79
N ARG A 137 3.29 24.19 -10.09
CA ARG A 137 2.24 23.69 -11.01
C ARG A 137 2.34 22.18 -11.20
N PRO A 138 1.22 21.44 -11.42
CA PRO A 138 1.21 19.98 -11.58
C PRO A 138 2.23 19.45 -12.59
N ALA A 139 2.34 20.12 -13.75
CA ALA A 139 3.26 19.72 -14.82
C ALA A 139 4.75 19.75 -14.44
N GLN A 140 5.09 20.46 -13.36
CA GLN A 140 6.46 20.68 -12.89
C GLN A 140 6.81 19.91 -11.61
N ARG A 141 5.84 19.14 -11.04
CA ARG A 141 6.04 18.39 -9.79
C ARG A 141 6.71 17.03 -9.96
N ASP A 142 6.85 16.56 -11.19
CA ASP A 142 7.37 15.23 -11.52
C ASP A 142 6.55 14.09 -10.88
N VAL A 143 5.24 14.26 -10.83
CA VAL A 143 4.29 13.26 -10.36
C VAL A 143 3.43 12.73 -11.52
N ALA A 144 3.01 11.47 -11.43
CA ALA A 144 2.00 10.92 -12.32
C ALA A 144 0.81 10.41 -11.49
N MET A 145 -0.40 10.67 -11.96
CA MET A 145 -1.63 10.28 -11.27
C MET A 145 -2.51 9.41 -12.14
N VAL A 146 -2.98 8.32 -11.56
CA VAL A 146 -4.03 7.46 -12.11
C VAL A 146 -5.31 7.76 -11.35
N PHE A 147 -6.34 8.19 -12.08
CA PHE A 147 -7.65 8.52 -11.53
C PHE A 147 -8.56 7.30 -11.52
N GLN A 148 -9.53 7.28 -10.63
CA GLN A 148 -10.57 6.26 -10.53
C GLN A 148 -11.31 6.03 -11.87
N SER A 149 -11.57 7.10 -12.65
CA SER A 149 -12.21 7.05 -13.96
C SER A 149 -11.26 6.75 -15.12
N TYR A 150 -9.98 6.38 -14.83
CA TYR A 150 -8.89 6.16 -15.80
C TYR A 150 -8.49 7.41 -16.59
N ALA A 151 -9.37 8.35 -16.84
CA ALA A 151 -9.18 9.61 -17.56
C ALA A 151 -8.38 9.42 -18.89
N LEU A 152 -8.67 8.37 -19.66
CA LEU A 152 -8.07 8.13 -20.98
C LEU A 152 -8.59 9.13 -22.00
N TYR A 153 -7.73 9.49 -22.96
CA TYR A 153 -8.13 10.29 -24.11
C TYR A 153 -8.92 9.41 -25.10
N PRO A 154 -10.24 9.59 -25.25
CA PRO A 154 -11.08 8.64 -25.96
C PRO A 154 -10.84 8.60 -27.49
N HIS A 155 -10.28 9.68 -28.04
CA HIS A 155 -9.97 9.85 -29.45
C HIS A 155 -8.55 9.44 -29.83
N LEU A 156 -7.73 9.03 -28.86
CA LEU A 156 -6.37 8.57 -29.07
C LEU A 156 -6.28 7.05 -28.93
N SER A 157 -5.46 6.41 -29.76
CA SER A 157 -5.14 4.99 -29.63
C SER A 157 -4.45 4.68 -28.29
N VAL A 158 -4.35 3.40 -27.93
CA VAL A 158 -3.55 2.97 -26.75
C VAL A 158 -2.12 3.48 -26.87
N ARG A 159 -1.47 3.30 -28.03
CA ARG A 159 -0.13 3.80 -28.32
C ARG A 159 -0.02 5.30 -28.07
N ASP A 160 -0.97 6.07 -28.57
CA ASP A 160 -0.96 7.52 -28.42
C ASP A 160 -1.26 7.97 -26.99
N ASN A 161 -2.14 7.27 -26.26
CA ASN A 161 -2.34 7.47 -24.83
C ASN A 161 -1.04 7.27 -24.04
N LEU A 162 -0.31 6.17 -24.28
CA LEU A 162 0.97 5.87 -23.62
C LEU A 162 2.04 6.92 -23.96
N SER A 163 2.13 7.35 -25.21
CA SER A 163 3.16 8.30 -25.68
C SER A 163 2.83 9.77 -25.37
N PHE A 164 1.59 10.10 -25.00
CA PHE A 164 1.13 11.48 -24.84
C PHE A 164 1.99 12.29 -23.86
N GLY A 165 2.25 11.73 -22.68
CA GLY A 165 3.07 12.38 -21.65
C GLY A 165 4.52 12.58 -22.09
N LEU A 166 5.10 11.58 -22.77
CA LEU A 166 6.48 11.62 -23.28
C LEU A 166 6.67 12.71 -24.34
N ARG A 167 5.71 12.89 -25.22
CA ARG A 167 5.75 13.93 -26.26
C ARG A 167 5.66 15.35 -25.68
N ARG A 168 5.10 15.52 -24.48
CA ARG A 168 4.85 16.84 -23.87
C ARG A 168 5.85 17.23 -22.80
N SER A 169 6.64 16.31 -22.24
CA SER A 169 7.44 16.49 -21.02
C SER A 169 8.81 17.15 -21.18
N GLN A 170 9.27 17.50 -22.37
CA GLN A 170 10.60 18.10 -22.57
C GLN A 170 10.54 19.53 -23.11
N SER A 171 11.34 20.42 -22.52
CA SER A 171 11.66 21.75 -23.09
C SER A 171 12.32 21.52 -24.46
N ARG A 172 11.72 22.08 -25.49
CA ARG A 172 12.18 21.87 -26.88
C ARG A 172 13.25 22.90 -27.20
N SER A 173 14.42 22.44 -27.65
CA SER A 173 15.32 23.34 -28.36
C SER A 173 14.72 23.72 -29.73
N PRO A 174 15.01 24.91 -30.29
CA PRO A 174 14.49 25.32 -31.60
C PRO A 174 14.79 24.31 -32.72
N TRP A 175 15.93 23.68 -32.69
CA TRP A 175 16.36 22.65 -33.65
C TRP A 175 15.55 21.36 -33.53
N GLN A 176 15.21 20.95 -32.32
CA GLN A 176 14.34 19.79 -32.07
C GLN A 176 12.91 20.05 -32.56
N GLN A 177 12.42 21.28 -32.45
CA GLN A 177 11.11 21.67 -32.99
C GLN A 177 11.06 21.55 -34.51
N LEU A 178 12.11 21.94 -35.19
CA LEU A 178 12.24 21.80 -36.66
C LEU A 178 12.27 20.32 -37.08
N GLN A 179 13.07 19.49 -36.40
CA GLN A 179 13.12 18.04 -36.68
C GLN A 179 11.78 17.34 -36.44
N ASP A 180 11.06 17.74 -35.36
CA ASP A 180 9.72 17.23 -35.04
C ASP A 180 8.68 17.65 -36.11
N GLN A 181 8.80 18.86 -36.69
CA GLN A 181 7.93 19.30 -37.81
C GLN A 181 8.21 18.50 -39.10
N PHE A 182 9.47 18.29 -39.47
CA PHE A 182 9.83 17.44 -40.59
C PHE A 182 9.40 15.99 -40.43
N SER A 183 9.58 15.42 -39.23
CA SER A 183 9.13 14.08 -38.91
C SER A 183 7.59 13.94 -38.99
N ARG A 184 6.85 14.98 -38.63
CA ARG A 184 5.38 15.02 -38.78
C ARG A 184 4.93 15.13 -40.22
N ALA A 185 5.59 15.97 -41.01
CA ALA A 185 5.30 16.15 -42.43
C ALA A 185 5.51 14.85 -43.26
N THR A 186 6.50 14.04 -42.85
CA THR A 186 6.83 12.77 -43.53
C THR A 186 6.03 11.57 -43.06
N ARG A 187 5.10 11.72 -42.07
CA ARG A 187 4.26 10.61 -41.58
C ARG A 187 3.34 9.97 -42.61
N GLY A 188 2.95 10.72 -43.64
CA GLY A 188 2.14 10.22 -44.73
C GLY A 188 2.92 9.42 -45.80
N LEU A 189 4.24 9.40 -45.73
CA LEU A 189 5.09 8.71 -46.71
C LEU A 189 5.26 7.21 -46.36
N PRO A 190 5.61 6.35 -47.33
CA PRO A 190 5.94 4.96 -47.11
C PRO A 190 7.02 4.81 -46.02
N PRO A 191 7.05 3.69 -45.26
CA PRO A 191 7.94 3.50 -44.11
C PRO A 191 9.43 3.72 -44.41
N ALA A 192 9.88 3.46 -45.64
CA ALA A 192 11.27 3.63 -46.10
C ALA A 192 11.70 5.10 -46.26
N LEU A 193 10.75 6.03 -46.39
CA LEU A 193 11.01 7.47 -46.60
C LEU A 193 10.68 8.32 -45.37
N ARG A 194 10.28 7.70 -44.24
CA ARG A 194 9.98 8.40 -43.00
C ARG A 194 11.25 8.78 -42.25
N VAL A 195 11.48 10.06 -42.08
CA VAL A 195 12.54 10.54 -41.20
C VAL A 195 12.09 10.32 -39.77
N ARG A 196 12.65 9.32 -39.08
CA ARG A 196 12.44 9.10 -37.64
C ARG A 196 13.45 9.93 -36.84
N SER A 197 12.96 10.89 -36.08
CA SER A 197 13.79 11.57 -35.07
C SER A 197 14.27 10.54 -34.05
N SER A 198 15.51 10.66 -33.57
CA SER A 198 16.05 9.82 -32.46
C SER A 198 15.14 9.83 -31.23
N ARG A 199 14.47 10.92 -31.01
CA ARG A 199 13.45 11.08 -29.95
C ARG A 199 12.21 10.21 -30.20
N GLU A 200 11.68 10.16 -31.41
CA GLU A 200 10.51 9.31 -31.72
C GLU A 200 10.87 7.83 -31.61
N GLN A 201 12.13 7.46 -31.86
CA GLN A 201 12.63 6.10 -31.60
C GLN A 201 12.62 5.81 -30.11
N GLN A 202 13.18 6.68 -29.27
CA GLN A 202 13.18 6.54 -27.81
C GLN A 202 11.75 6.47 -27.21
N ILE A 203 10.83 7.31 -27.71
CA ILE A 203 9.42 7.25 -27.31
C ILE A 203 8.81 5.89 -27.70
N THR A 204 9.08 5.40 -28.91
CA THR A 204 8.56 4.12 -29.40
C THR A 204 9.09 2.97 -28.55
N GLU A 205 10.38 2.94 -28.25
CA GLU A 205 11.01 1.93 -27.39
C GLU A 205 10.43 1.96 -25.96
N GLN A 206 10.26 3.15 -25.40
CA GLN A 206 9.66 3.30 -24.06
C GLN A 206 8.20 2.83 -24.05
N VAL A 207 7.41 3.18 -25.06
CA VAL A 207 6.02 2.71 -25.22
C VAL A 207 5.98 1.19 -25.37
N GLN A 208 6.88 0.60 -26.15
CA GLN A 208 6.97 -0.84 -26.35
C GLN A 208 7.32 -1.56 -25.05
N THR A 209 8.30 -1.05 -24.29
CA THR A 209 8.71 -1.59 -23.00
C THR A 209 7.53 -1.61 -22.02
N VAL A 210 6.80 -0.49 -21.93
CA VAL A 210 5.63 -0.38 -21.04
C VAL A 210 4.48 -1.26 -21.54
N ALA A 211 4.25 -1.31 -22.85
CA ALA A 211 3.20 -2.14 -23.45
C ALA A 211 3.45 -3.63 -23.18
N LYS A 212 4.70 -4.08 -23.29
CA LYS A 212 5.10 -5.46 -22.97
C LYS A 212 4.89 -5.78 -21.48
N ALA A 213 5.34 -4.90 -20.59
CA ALA A 213 5.19 -5.08 -19.15
C ALA A 213 3.72 -5.18 -18.70
N LEU A 214 2.80 -4.54 -19.43
CA LEU A 214 1.37 -4.51 -19.14
C LEU A 214 0.51 -5.38 -20.07
N GLU A 215 1.13 -6.20 -20.95
CA GLU A 215 0.42 -7.03 -21.94
C GLU A 215 -0.54 -6.22 -22.82
N LEU A 216 -0.10 -5.06 -23.28
CA LEU A 216 -0.87 -4.15 -24.12
C LEU A 216 -0.45 -4.19 -25.59
N GLU A 217 0.59 -4.97 -25.94
CA GLU A 217 1.14 -5.04 -27.31
C GLU A 217 0.06 -5.30 -28.37
N PRO A 218 -0.83 -6.30 -28.23
CA PRO A 218 -1.87 -6.58 -29.22
C PRO A 218 -3.00 -5.54 -29.26
N LEU A 219 -2.99 -4.58 -28.31
CA LEU A 219 -4.03 -3.57 -28.16
C LEU A 219 -3.57 -2.16 -28.57
N LEU A 220 -2.30 -1.99 -28.97
CA LEU A 220 -1.67 -0.68 -29.15
C LEU A 220 -2.41 0.23 -30.14
N ASP A 221 -3.04 -0.33 -31.14
CA ASP A 221 -3.72 0.43 -32.19
C ASP A 221 -5.23 0.60 -31.95
N ARG A 222 -5.77 0.00 -30.86
CA ARG A 222 -7.18 0.12 -30.46
C ARG A 222 -7.49 1.46 -29.78
N LEU A 223 -8.76 1.88 -29.87
CA LEU A 223 -9.29 3.03 -29.16
C LEU A 223 -9.82 2.59 -27.76
N PRO A 224 -9.86 3.49 -26.77
CA PRO A 224 -10.38 3.18 -25.43
C PRO A 224 -11.79 2.58 -25.41
N LYS A 225 -12.67 2.95 -26.33
CA LYS A 225 -14.03 2.39 -26.45
C LYS A 225 -14.07 0.89 -26.76
N GLU A 226 -12.99 0.37 -27.35
CA GLU A 226 -12.83 -1.05 -27.77
C GLU A 226 -12.18 -1.91 -26.69
N LEU A 227 -11.92 -1.34 -25.51
CA LEU A 227 -11.23 -1.98 -24.40
C LEU A 227 -12.18 -2.33 -23.27
N SER A 228 -11.92 -3.48 -22.62
CA SER A 228 -12.56 -3.83 -21.35
C SER A 228 -12.12 -2.88 -20.22
N GLY A 229 -12.81 -2.88 -19.08
CA GLY A 229 -12.46 -2.07 -17.91
C GLY A 229 -11.02 -2.28 -17.46
N GLY A 230 -10.57 -3.53 -17.32
CA GLY A 230 -9.21 -3.85 -16.93
C GLY A 230 -8.15 -3.50 -17.98
N GLN A 231 -8.51 -3.56 -19.28
CA GLN A 231 -7.61 -3.09 -20.33
C GLN A 231 -7.46 -1.56 -20.26
N LYS A 232 -8.56 -0.81 -20.08
CA LYS A 232 -8.52 0.65 -19.87
C LYS A 232 -7.63 1.03 -18.70
N GLN A 233 -7.75 0.31 -17.59
CA GLN A 233 -6.92 0.53 -16.41
C GLN A 233 -5.44 0.29 -16.70
N ARG A 234 -5.08 -0.83 -17.35
CA ARG A 234 -3.69 -1.09 -17.74
C ARG A 234 -3.13 0.00 -18.65
N VAL A 235 -3.94 0.56 -19.55
CA VAL A 235 -3.54 1.70 -20.38
C VAL A 235 -3.33 2.96 -19.55
N ALA A 236 -4.20 3.26 -18.57
CA ALA A 236 -4.02 4.39 -17.67
C ALA A 236 -2.74 4.28 -16.83
N LEU A 237 -2.49 3.07 -16.30
CA LEU A 237 -1.27 2.75 -15.57
C LEU A 237 -0.05 2.93 -16.47
N GLY A 238 -0.06 2.37 -17.66
CA GLY A 238 1.03 2.48 -18.64
C GLY A 238 1.32 3.92 -19.06
N ARG A 239 0.29 4.74 -19.26
CA ARG A 239 0.44 6.16 -19.56
C ARG A 239 1.17 6.93 -18.44
N ALA A 240 0.86 6.61 -17.19
CA ALA A 240 1.51 7.22 -16.05
C ALA A 240 2.96 6.75 -15.90
N MET A 241 3.22 5.45 -16.08
CA MET A 241 4.55 4.84 -16.00
C MET A 241 5.51 5.27 -17.09
N ALA A 242 5.00 5.45 -18.32
CA ALA A 242 5.84 5.84 -19.46
C ALA A 242 6.66 7.11 -19.16
N ARG A 243 6.18 7.99 -18.26
CA ARG A 243 6.88 9.21 -17.87
C ARG A 243 8.03 9.00 -16.88
N LYS A 244 8.15 7.83 -16.24
CA LYS A 244 9.09 7.55 -15.13
C LYS A 244 9.05 8.67 -14.07
N PRO A 245 7.90 8.90 -13.43
CA PRO A 245 7.74 9.99 -12.46
C PRO A 245 8.54 9.70 -11.19
N ALA A 246 8.89 10.76 -10.44
CA ALA A 246 9.48 10.64 -9.11
C ALA A 246 8.48 10.05 -8.11
N VAL A 247 7.21 10.43 -8.20
CA VAL A 247 6.13 9.92 -7.33
C VAL A 247 4.93 9.46 -8.17
N PHE A 248 4.42 8.29 -7.82
CA PHE A 248 3.28 7.67 -8.48
C PHE A 248 2.04 7.72 -7.57
N LEU A 249 0.96 8.32 -8.06
CA LEU A 249 -0.28 8.53 -7.31
C LEU A 249 -1.40 7.70 -7.93
N MET A 250 -2.13 6.95 -7.11
CA MET A 250 -3.25 6.12 -7.55
C MET A 250 -4.46 6.36 -6.67
N ASP A 251 -5.56 6.85 -7.26
CA ASP A 251 -6.83 7.11 -6.56
C ASP A 251 -7.83 6.00 -6.90
N GLU A 252 -7.99 5.02 -6.01
CA GLU A 252 -8.88 3.86 -6.14
C GLU A 252 -8.83 3.16 -7.51
N PRO A 253 -7.65 2.81 -8.02
CA PRO A 253 -7.53 2.37 -9.40
C PRO A 253 -8.21 1.02 -9.68
N LEU A 254 -8.47 0.18 -8.67
CA LEU A 254 -9.05 -1.16 -8.83
C LEU A 254 -10.55 -1.23 -8.56
N SER A 255 -11.19 -0.12 -8.15
CA SER A 255 -12.61 -0.10 -7.71
C SER A 255 -13.59 -0.59 -8.78
N ASN A 256 -13.29 -0.37 -10.06
CA ASN A 256 -14.18 -0.69 -11.19
C ASN A 256 -13.88 -2.06 -11.84
N LEU A 257 -13.12 -2.95 -11.17
CA LEU A 257 -12.76 -4.28 -11.67
C LEU A 257 -13.52 -5.40 -10.98
N ASP A 258 -13.78 -6.47 -11.71
CA ASP A 258 -14.23 -7.72 -11.13
C ASP A 258 -13.17 -8.35 -10.21
N ALA A 259 -13.58 -9.25 -9.32
CA ALA A 259 -12.71 -9.80 -8.27
C ALA A 259 -11.48 -10.55 -8.84
N LYS A 260 -11.64 -11.32 -9.92
CA LYS A 260 -10.53 -12.08 -10.53
C LYS A 260 -9.49 -11.14 -11.14
N LEU A 261 -9.97 -10.15 -11.89
CA LEU A 261 -9.10 -9.16 -12.53
C LEU A 261 -8.45 -8.23 -11.51
N ARG A 262 -9.16 -7.89 -10.42
CA ARG A 262 -8.62 -7.10 -9.31
C ARG A 262 -7.43 -7.80 -8.68
N ASN A 263 -7.54 -9.09 -8.37
CA ASN A 263 -6.44 -9.86 -7.77
C ASN A 263 -5.19 -9.92 -8.66
N SER A 264 -5.35 -10.24 -9.95
CA SER A 264 -4.22 -10.30 -10.89
C SER A 264 -3.58 -8.93 -11.11
N THR A 265 -4.37 -7.86 -11.16
CA THR A 265 -3.86 -6.50 -11.35
C THR A 265 -3.14 -5.97 -10.12
N ARG A 266 -3.61 -6.33 -8.90
CA ARG A 266 -2.95 -6.02 -7.64
C ARG A 266 -1.51 -6.53 -7.61
N THR A 267 -1.32 -7.82 -7.89
CA THR A 267 0.02 -8.45 -7.95
C THR A 267 0.92 -7.71 -8.94
N ARG A 268 0.41 -7.41 -10.12
CA ARG A 268 1.20 -6.69 -11.16
C ARG A 268 1.59 -5.27 -10.76
N ILE A 269 0.72 -4.53 -10.06
CA ILE A 269 1.05 -3.18 -9.56
C ILE A 269 2.21 -3.26 -8.57
N VAL A 270 2.20 -4.24 -7.66
CA VAL A 270 3.27 -4.42 -6.67
C VAL A 270 4.58 -4.81 -7.35
N GLU A 271 4.58 -5.79 -8.25
CA GLU A 271 5.75 -6.22 -9.01
C GLU A 271 6.37 -5.07 -9.79
N LEU A 272 5.51 -4.27 -10.41
CA LEU A 272 5.89 -3.15 -11.22
C LEU A 272 6.53 -2.04 -10.38
N GLN A 273 5.93 -1.70 -9.25
CA GLN A 273 6.48 -0.71 -8.33
C GLN A 273 7.85 -1.15 -7.80
N ARG A 274 8.00 -2.44 -7.46
CA ARG A 274 9.30 -3.01 -7.04
C ARG A 274 10.35 -2.89 -8.13
N THR A 275 9.98 -3.18 -9.39
CA THR A 275 10.90 -3.09 -10.54
C THR A 275 11.33 -1.66 -10.82
N LEU A 276 10.42 -0.69 -10.65
CA LEU A 276 10.68 0.73 -10.90
C LEU A 276 11.34 1.44 -9.73
N GLY A 277 11.21 0.93 -8.50
CA GLY A 277 11.68 1.59 -7.28
C GLY A 277 11.05 2.96 -7.03
N THR A 278 9.89 3.25 -7.62
CA THR A 278 9.25 4.57 -7.57
C THR A 278 8.42 4.72 -6.29
N THR A 279 8.54 5.85 -5.61
CA THR A 279 7.67 6.20 -4.48
C THR A 279 6.21 6.21 -4.91
N THR A 280 5.36 5.47 -4.23
CA THR A 280 3.96 5.28 -4.62
C THR A 280 3.02 5.61 -3.48
N VAL A 281 1.99 6.40 -3.77
CA VAL A 281 0.88 6.70 -2.86
C VAL A 281 -0.40 6.14 -3.47
N TYR A 282 -0.98 5.18 -2.79
CA TYR A 282 -2.14 4.42 -3.24
C TYR A 282 -3.33 4.65 -2.31
N VAL A 283 -4.46 5.08 -2.84
CA VAL A 283 -5.71 5.23 -2.09
C VAL A 283 -6.61 4.05 -2.39
N THR A 284 -7.16 3.45 -1.36
CA THR A 284 -8.19 2.41 -1.46
C THR A 284 -9.16 2.47 -0.28
N HIS A 285 -10.34 1.91 -0.48
CA HIS A 285 -11.29 1.55 0.56
C HIS A 285 -11.30 0.04 0.85
N ASP A 286 -10.57 -0.77 0.05
CA ASP A 286 -10.45 -2.22 0.22
C ASP A 286 -9.29 -2.54 1.18
N GLN A 287 -9.64 -3.16 2.31
CA GLN A 287 -8.65 -3.53 3.33
C GLN A 287 -7.68 -4.61 2.84
N VAL A 288 -8.14 -5.53 1.98
CA VAL A 288 -7.28 -6.59 1.44
C VAL A 288 -6.22 -5.99 0.53
N GLU A 289 -6.56 -4.96 -0.27
CA GLU A 289 -5.58 -4.21 -1.05
C GLU A 289 -4.53 -3.56 -0.14
N ALA A 290 -5.00 -2.87 0.90
CA ALA A 290 -4.10 -2.18 1.83
C ALA A 290 -3.13 -3.15 2.52
N MET A 291 -3.65 -4.26 3.05
CA MET A 291 -2.86 -5.25 3.79
C MET A 291 -1.86 -6.02 2.91
N THR A 292 -2.14 -6.15 1.59
CA THR A 292 -1.32 -6.97 0.69
C THR A 292 -0.34 -6.18 -0.18
N MET A 293 -0.59 -4.89 -0.40
CA MET A 293 0.22 -4.07 -1.32
C MET A 293 1.17 -3.11 -0.60
N GLY A 294 0.75 -2.56 0.55
CA GLY A 294 1.48 -1.51 1.24
C GLY A 294 2.73 -1.99 1.99
N HIS A 295 3.83 -1.26 1.86
CA HIS A 295 4.92 -1.35 2.82
C HIS A 295 4.48 -0.78 4.17
N ARG A 296 3.82 0.38 4.15
CA ARG A 296 3.08 0.96 5.29
C ARG A 296 1.70 1.41 4.85
N ILE A 297 0.81 1.49 5.83
CA ILE A 297 -0.54 1.97 5.68
C ILE A 297 -0.72 3.19 6.59
N ALA A 298 -1.26 4.27 6.04
CA ALA A 298 -1.70 5.44 6.79
C ALA A 298 -3.23 5.40 6.93
N VAL A 299 -3.71 5.28 8.15
CA VAL A 299 -5.14 5.28 8.48
C VAL A 299 -5.58 6.71 8.78
N LEU A 300 -6.50 7.22 7.97
CA LEU A 300 -7.04 8.57 8.09
C LEU A 300 -8.49 8.54 8.61
N ASN A 301 -8.81 9.44 9.55
CA ASN A 301 -10.17 9.66 9.99
C ASN A 301 -10.39 11.14 10.29
N ALA A 302 -11.52 11.69 9.84
CA ALA A 302 -11.91 13.08 10.06
C ALA A 302 -10.78 14.11 9.80
N GLY A 303 -9.99 13.89 8.74
CA GLY A 303 -8.90 14.76 8.32
C GLY A 303 -7.60 14.62 9.13
N LYS A 304 -7.51 13.66 10.05
CA LYS A 304 -6.33 13.41 10.88
C LYS A 304 -5.73 12.03 10.59
N LEU A 305 -4.42 11.91 10.70
CA LEU A 305 -3.71 10.63 10.72
C LEU A 305 -3.97 9.95 12.07
N GLN A 306 -4.55 8.75 12.04
CA GLN A 306 -4.83 7.97 13.24
C GLN A 306 -3.65 7.06 13.61
N GLN A 307 -3.09 6.39 12.60
CA GLN A 307 -1.91 5.53 12.76
C GLN A 307 -1.21 5.37 11.42
N LEU A 308 0.11 5.23 11.48
CA LEU A 308 0.99 4.91 10.36
C LEU A 308 1.87 3.74 10.78
N GLY A 309 1.85 2.64 10.04
CA GLY A 309 2.66 1.46 10.35
C GLY A 309 2.57 0.41 9.25
N THR A 310 3.26 -0.69 9.42
CA THR A 310 3.14 -1.87 8.55
C THR A 310 1.74 -2.48 8.70
N PRO A 311 1.27 -3.26 7.72
CA PRO A 311 -0.02 -3.95 7.82
C PRO A 311 -0.18 -4.75 9.13
N MET A 312 0.84 -5.49 9.53
CA MET A 312 0.80 -6.32 10.74
C MET A 312 0.81 -5.50 12.03
N GLU A 313 1.50 -4.36 12.06
CA GLU A 313 1.46 -3.43 13.20
C GLU A 313 0.06 -2.87 13.42
N LEU A 314 -0.60 -2.40 12.34
CA LEU A 314 -1.96 -1.87 12.44
C LEU A 314 -2.97 -2.93 12.89
N TYR A 315 -2.80 -4.17 12.44
CA TYR A 315 -3.67 -5.27 12.79
C TYR A 315 -3.48 -5.73 14.24
N ASN A 316 -2.22 -5.94 14.62
CA ASN A 316 -1.90 -6.49 15.94
C ASN A 316 -1.89 -5.42 17.05
N TRP A 317 -1.47 -4.18 16.71
CA TRP A 317 -1.23 -3.11 17.69
C TRP A 317 -1.91 -1.80 17.25
N PRO A 318 -3.26 -1.79 17.18
CA PRO A 318 -3.99 -0.58 16.86
C PRO A 318 -3.78 0.48 17.94
N SER A 319 -3.46 1.71 17.55
CA SER A 319 -3.18 2.83 18.45
C SER A 319 -4.42 3.36 19.17
N ASN A 320 -5.60 3.08 18.63
CA ASN A 320 -6.86 3.52 19.21
C ASN A 320 -8.04 2.63 18.76
N LEU A 321 -9.20 2.85 19.39
CA LEU A 321 -10.45 2.11 19.11
C LEU A 321 -10.86 2.22 17.64
N PHE A 322 -10.67 3.39 17.01
CA PHE A 322 -11.02 3.55 15.62
C PHE A 322 -10.20 2.62 14.71
N VAL A 323 -8.89 2.57 14.88
CA VAL A 323 -8.02 1.69 14.07
C VAL A 323 -8.34 0.22 14.36
N ALA A 324 -8.59 -0.14 15.63
CA ALA A 324 -8.95 -1.49 16.04
C ALA A 324 -10.20 -2.02 15.32
N GLN A 325 -11.22 -1.17 15.16
CA GLN A 325 -12.46 -1.51 14.48
C GLN A 325 -12.37 -1.35 12.95
N PHE A 326 -11.58 -0.37 12.48
CA PHE A 326 -11.47 -0.10 11.05
C PHE A 326 -10.60 -1.13 10.32
N ILE A 327 -9.52 -1.63 10.95
CA ILE A 327 -8.61 -2.61 10.35
C ILE A 327 -9.00 -4.03 10.78
N GLY A 328 -9.33 -4.87 9.80
CA GLY A 328 -9.75 -6.26 9.96
C GLY A 328 -11.19 -6.48 9.52
N SER A 329 -11.42 -7.62 8.87
CA SER A 329 -12.76 -8.08 8.46
C SER A 329 -12.87 -9.57 8.82
N PRO A 330 -13.66 -9.91 9.83
CA PRO A 330 -14.47 -9.05 10.70
C PRO A 330 -13.65 -8.11 11.61
N PRO A 331 -14.26 -7.04 12.14
CA PRO A 331 -13.60 -6.10 13.04
C PRO A 331 -13.24 -6.71 14.40
N MET A 332 -12.36 -6.05 15.16
CA MET A 332 -12.06 -6.41 16.55
C MET A 332 -13.30 -6.28 17.42
N ALA A 333 -13.62 -7.31 18.19
CA ALA A 333 -14.67 -7.24 19.21
C ALA A 333 -14.18 -6.36 20.39
N LEU A 334 -15.03 -5.46 20.85
CA LEU A 334 -14.74 -4.53 21.93
C LEU A 334 -15.67 -4.80 23.10
N LEU A 335 -15.11 -5.03 24.28
CA LEU A 335 -15.85 -5.33 25.51
C LEU A 335 -15.48 -4.33 26.61
N PRO A 336 -16.45 -3.73 27.30
CA PRO A 336 -16.16 -2.94 28.49
C PRO A 336 -15.74 -3.88 29.63
N VAL A 337 -14.58 -3.63 30.22
CA VAL A 337 -14.02 -4.46 31.27
C VAL A 337 -13.55 -3.59 32.45
N CYS A 338 -13.52 -4.18 33.64
CA CYS A 338 -12.88 -3.58 34.81
C CYS A 338 -11.56 -4.34 35.09
N VAL A 339 -10.52 -3.62 35.47
CA VAL A 339 -9.26 -4.25 35.88
C VAL A 339 -9.42 -4.76 37.31
N GLY A 340 -9.38 -6.08 37.45
CA GLY A 340 -9.47 -6.74 38.77
C GLY A 340 -8.09 -6.95 39.38
N PRO A 341 -8.07 -7.51 40.63
CA PRO A 341 -6.85 -7.84 41.33
C PRO A 341 -6.04 -8.91 40.56
N ASN A 342 -4.72 -8.91 40.77
CA ASN A 342 -3.78 -9.81 40.11
C ASN A 342 -3.77 -9.70 38.54
N ALA A 343 -3.92 -8.48 38.04
CA ALA A 343 -3.90 -8.19 36.61
C ALA A 343 -4.92 -9.02 35.81
N THR A 344 -6.12 -9.19 36.32
CA THR A 344 -7.24 -9.86 35.63
C THR A 344 -8.17 -8.84 35.02
N LEU A 345 -8.86 -9.22 33.92
CA LEU A 345 -9.95 -8.44 33.36
C LEU A 345 -11.29 -9.02 33.84
N LEU A 346 -12.20 -8.16 34.25
CA LEU A 346 -13.55 -8.52 34.72
C LEU A 346 -14.58 -8.05 33.68
N LEU A 347 -15.35 -8.97 33.12
CA LEU A 347 -16.53 -8.70 32.30
C LEU A 347 -17.76 -9.05 33.17
N GLY A 348 -18.39 -8.04 33.79
CA GLY A 348 -19.34 -8.30 34.87
C GLY A 348 -18.67 -9.09 36.00
N ASP A 349 -19.25 -10.24 36.34
CA ASP A 349 -18.69 -11.13 37.39
C ASP A 349 -17.68 -12.16 36.85
N ARG A 350 -17.47 -12.18 35.55
CA ARG A 350 -16.57 -13.16 34.90
C ARG A 350 -15.14 -12.65 34.85
N ARG A 351 -14.21 -13.50 35.27
CA ARG A 351 -12.77 -13.23 35.15
C ARG A 351 -12.24 -13.74 33.81
N LEU A 352 -11.62 -12.86 33.05
CA LEU A 352 -10.97 -13.19 31.78
C LEU A 352 -9.46 -13.31 32.01
N PRO A 353 -8.83 -14.38 31.55
CA PRO A 353 -7.39 -14.58 31.69
C PRO A 353 -6.61 -13.59 30.83
N VAL A 354 -5.49 -13.09 31.34
CA VAL A 354 -4.55 -12.23 30.63
C VAL A 354 -3.14 -12.79 30.81
N GLU A 355 -2.38 -12.85 29.74
CA GLU A 355 -0.99 -13.28 29.75
C GLU A 355 -0.10 -12.30 28.95
N GLY A 356 1.21 -12.39 29.18
CA GLY A 356 2.19 -11.62 28.43
C GLY A 356 2.41 -10.19 28.95
N PRO A 357 2.85 -9.26 28.08
CA PRO A 357 3.28 -7.91 28.49
C PRO A 357 2.19 -7.07 29.15
N LEU A 358 0.92 -7.35 28.84
CA LEU A 358 -0.22 -6.61 29.40
C LEU A 358 -0.36 -6.77 30.93
N VAL A 359 0.13 -7.87 31.50
CA VAL A 359 0.05 -8.12 32.94
C VAL A 359 0.74 -7.02 33.74
N GLN A 360 1.89 -6.53 33.28
CA GLN A 360 2.61 -5.44 33.94
C GLN A 360 1.83 -4.12 33.86
N ALA A 361 1.28 -3.80 32.70
CA ALA A 361 0.47 -2.59 32.52
C ALA A 361 -0.80 -2.60 33.37
N LEU A 362 -1.48 -3.75 33.49
CA LEU A 362 -2.70 -3.91 34.30
C LEU A 362 -2.46 -3.72 35.77
N SER A 363 -1.29 -4.06 36.30
CA SER A 363 -0.99 -3.94 37.73
C SER A 363 -1.12 -2.51 38.27
N SER A 364 -0.89 -1.51 37.39
CA SER A 364 -1.03 -0.08 37.75
C SER A 364 -2.44 0.48 37.54
N LEU A 365 -3.34 -0.30 36.95
CA LEU A 365 -4.67 0.13 36.50
C LEU A 365 -5.81 -0.54 37.27
N GLU A 366 -5.53 -1.20 38.40
CA GLU A 366 -6.52 -1.92 39.18
C GLU A 366 -7.70 -1.00 39.53
N GLY A 367 -8.91 -1.50 39.36
CA GLY A 367 -10.17 -0.78 39.60
C GLY A 367 -10.60 0.13 38.45
N GLN A 368 -9.77 0.35 37.43
CA GLN A 368 -10.14 1.19 36.27
C GLN A 368 -11.05 0.45 35.28
N GLN A 369 -11.93 1.22 34.65
CA GLN A 369 -12.73 0.74 33.52
C GLN A 369 -11.97 0.99 32.22
N LEU A 370 -11.81 -0.06 31.41
CA LEU A 370 -11.14 -0.06 30.11
C LEU A 370 -12.05 -0.71 29.06
N THR A 371 -11.68 -0.54 27.80
CA THR A 371 -12.23 -1.33 26.70
C THR A 371 -11.21 -2.39 26.31
N ALA A 372 -11.58 -3.67 26.40
CA ALA A 372 -10.76 -4.78 25.96
C ALA A 372 -11.17 -5.18 24.52
N GLY A 373 -10.20 -5.23 23.63
CA GLY A 373 -10.36 -5.65 22.24
C GLY A 373 -9.78 -7.04 22.01
N LEU A 374 -10.51 -7.90 21.28
CA LEU A 374 -10.01 -9.19 20.84
C LEU A 374 -10.39 -9.44 19.37
N ARG A 375 -9.44 -9.93 18.58
CA ARG A 375 -9.69 -10.27 17.19
C ARG A 375 -10.59 -11.51 17.06
N PRO A 376 -11.34 -11.67 15.93
CA PRO A 376 -12.25 -12.80 15.74
C PRO A 376 -11.61 -14.18 15.88
N GLU A 377 -10.35 -14.34 15.50
CA GLU A 377 -9.56 -15.57 15.64
C GLU A 377 -9.06 -15.83 17.07
N GLY A 378 -9.07 -14.82 17.91
CA GLY A 378 -8.73 -14.95 19.35
C GLY A 378 -9.87 -15.54 20.21
N TRP A 379 -11.03 -15.75 19.64
CA TRP A 379 -12.14 -16.42 20.30
C TRP A 379 -12.13 -17.90 19.99
N ILE A 380 -11.87 -18.73 20.98
CA ILE A 380 -11.73 -20.18 20.85
C ILE A 380 -13.03 -20.84 21.34
N LEU A 381 -13.63 -21.69 20.50
CA LEU A 381 -14.75 -22.53 20.91
C LEU A 381 -14.27 -23.57 21.92
N ALA A 382 -14.92 -23.65 23.06
CA ALA A 382 -14.49 -24.42 24.21
C ALA A 382 -15.64 -25.23 24.82
N PRO A 383 -15.37 -26.25 25.64
CA PRO A 383 -16.39 -27.00 26.34
C PRO A 383 -17.18 -26.11 27.32
N ALA A 384 -18.39 -26.55 27.70
CA ALA A 384 -19.21 -25.93 28.71
C ALA A 384 -18.51 -26.05 30.07
N THR A 385 -17.92 -24.95 30.55
CA THR A 385 -17.32 -24.85 31.90
C THR A 385 -17.67 -23.48 32.51
N ASN A 386 -17.56 -23.39 33.82
CA ASN A 386 -17.76 -22.13 34.51
C ASN A 386 -16.66 -21.06 34.26
N ARG A 387 -15.60 -21.41 33.54
CA ARG A 387 -14.51 -20.50 33.15
C ARG A 387 -14.72 -19.87 31.81
N ASN A 388 -15.54 -20.47 30.94
CA ASN A 388 -15.76 -20.02 29.57
C ASN A 388 -17.01 -19.12 29.51
N LEU A 389 -16.98 -18.13 28.61
CA LEU A 389 -18.12 -17.27 28.36
C LEU A 389 -19.21 -18.03 27.63
N THR A 390 -20.45 -17.78 27.97
CA THR A 390 -21.60 -18.40 27.30
C THR A 390 -22.14 -17.42 26.24
N ALA A 391 -22.38 -17.92 25.05
CA ALA A 391 -22.88 -17.11 23.97
C ALA A 391 -23.96 -17.84 23.16
N GLU A 392 -24.94 -17.11 22.68
CA GLU A 392 -25.95 -17.57 21.74
C GLU A 392 -25.56 -17.21 20.32
N VAL A 393 -25.57 -18.16 19.42
CA VAL A 393 -25.31 -17.93 18.00
C VAL A 393 -26.47 -17.17 17.38
N SER A 394 -26.22 -15.95 16.89
CA SER A 394 -27.20 -15.15 16.18
C SER A 394 -27.19 -15.43 14.67
N HIS A 395 -26.01 -15.60 14.09
CA HIS A 395 -25.83 -15.83 12.65
C HIS A 395 -24.53 -16.59 12.37
N CYS A 396 -24.51 -17.35 11.26
CA CYS A 396 -23.33 -18.08 10.80
C CYS A 396 -23.16 -17.87 9.31
N GLU A 397 -22.00 -17.32 8.91
CA GLU A 397 -21.62 -17.14 7.51
C GLU A 397 -20.54 -18.14 7.14
N VAL A 398 -20.82 -19.00 6.14
CA VAL A 398 -19.87 -20.01 5.65
C VAL A 398 -19.16 -19.46 4.41
N LEU A 399 -17.86 -19.25 4.51
CA LEU A 399 -17.03 -18.67 3.44
C LEU A 399 -16.24 -19.74 2.64
N GLY A 400 -16.55 -21.01 2.85
CA GLY A 400 -15.92 -22.13 2.16
C GLY A 400 -14.76 -22.74 2.95
N ASN A 401 -13.68 -22.04 3.12
CA ASN A 401 -12.50 -22.45 3.89
C ASN A 401 -12.61 -22.15 5.40
N GLU A 402 -13.49 -21.26 5.78
CA GLU A 402 -13.77 -20.84 7.14
C GLU A 402 -15.23 -20.47 7.33
N GLN A 403 -15.66 -20.28 8.56
CA GLN A 403 -16.95 -19.67 8.90
C GLN A 403 -16.78 -18.57 9.93
N VAL A 404 -17.63 -17.57 9.83
CA VAL A 404 -17.74 -16.47 10.80
C VAL A 404 -19.06 -16.63 11.54
N ILE A 405 -18.97 -16.79 12.86
CA ILE A 405 -20.12 -16.95 13.73
C ILE A 405 -20.32 -15.62 14.48
N THR A 406 -21.46 -14.99 14.30
CA THR A 406 -21.88 -13.85 15.12
C THR A 406 -22.60 -14.40 16.36
N CYS A 407 -22.04 -14.12 17.52
CA CYS A 407 -22.54 -14.60 18.80
C CYS A 407 -22.91 -13.41 19.70
N ARG A 408 -23.97 -13.60 20.50
CA ARG A 408 -24.38 -12.71 21.57
C ARG A 408 -23.90 -13.28 22.88
N LEU A 409 -22.97 -12.62 23.56
CA LEU A 409 -22.54 -13.00 24.90
C LEU A 409 -23.68 -12.80 25.89
N LEU A 410 -23.93 -13.79 26.78
CA LEU A 410 -24.91 -13.63 27.85
C LEU A 410 -24.39 -12.68 28.92
N GLU A 411 -23.10 -12.61 29.13
CA GLU A 411 -22.44 -11.66 29.98
C GLU A 411 -22.37 -10.26 29.31
N GLY A 412 -23.32 -9.37 29.64
CA GLY A 412 -23.31 -7.98 29.16
C GLY A 412 -23.96 -7.73 27.82
N ASP A 413 -24.58 -8.73 27.20
CA ASP A 413 -25.34 -8.61 25.92
C ASP A 413 -24.54 -8.07 24.71
N HIS A 414 -23.25 -8.41 24.65
CA HIS A 414 -22.34 -7.95 23.62
C HIS A 414 -22.36 -8.86 22.39
N LEU A 415 -22.42 -8.25 21.20
CA LEU A 415 -22.23 -8.98 19.93
C LEU A 415 -20.75 -9.10 19.62
N ILE A 416 -20.29 -10.32 19.36
CA ILE A 416 -18.93 -10.61 18.93
C ILE A 416 -18.95 -11.50 17.68
N GLN A 417 -17.88 -11.42 16.90
CA GLN A 417 -17.69 -12.30 15.74
C GLN A 417 -16.51 -13.22 16.01
N VAL A 418 -16.72 -14.50 15.75
CA VAL A 418 -15.76 -15.59 15.99
C VAL A 418 -15.42 -16.24 14.67
N ARG A 419 -14.15 -16.34 14.35
CA ARG A 419 -13.65 -17.02 13.14
C ARG A 419 -13.26 -18.44 13.49
N THR A 420 -13.84 -19.42 12.79
CA THR A 420 -13.60 -20.83 13.04
C THR A 420 -13.43 -21.64 11.74
N PRO A 421 -12.89 -22.87 11.81
CA PRO A 421 -12.93 -23.81 10.68
C PRO A 421 -14.37 -24.00 10.14
N PRO A 422 -14.54 -24.39 8.88
CA PRO A 422 -15.87 -24.48 8.22
C PRO A 422 -16.78 -25.58 8.77
N LYS A 423 -16.30 -26.40 9.68
CA LYS A 423 -17.06 -27.47 10.37
C LYS A 423 -16.66 -27.57 11.83
N PRO A 424 -17.61 -27.91 12.74
CA PRO A 424 -19.04 -28.12 12.49
C PRO A 424 -19.80 -26.84 12.14
N LEU A 425 -20.97 -26.96 11.50
CA LEU A 425 -21.86 -25.82 11.25
C LEU A 425 -22.66 -25.47 12.50
N TYR A 426 -22.79 -24.21 12.80
CA TYR A 426 -23.53 -23.68 13.94
C TYR A 426 -24.87 -23.11 13.47
N GLN A 427 -25.92 -23.40 14.25
CA GLN A 427 -27.28 -22.95 13.95
C GLN A 427 -27.62 -21.70 14.80
N PRO A 428 -28.48 -20.81 14.28
CA PRO A 428 -29.04 -19.73 15.11
C PRO A 428 -29.69 -20.29 16.38
N THR A 429 -29.61 -19.54 17.47
CA THR A 429 -30.05 -19.90 18.83
C THR A 429 -29.27 -21.02 19.52
N GLN A 430 -28.28 -21.60 18.85
CA GLN A 430 -27.40 -22.58 19.47
C GLN A 430 -26.51 -21.93 20.51
N MET A 431 -26.43 -22.56 21.69
CA MET A 431 -25.53 -22.13 22.75
C MET A 431 -24.11 -22.65 22.48
N VAL A 432 -23.14 -21.76 22.56
CA VAL A 432 -21.72 -22.06 22.46
C VAL A 432 -20.96 -21.51 23.63
N HIS A 433 -19.80 -22.08 23.93
CA HIS A 433 -18.91 -21.59 24.98
C HIS A 433 -17.60 -21.12 24.35
N LEU A 434 -17.15 -19.95 24.79
CA LEU A 434 -16.01 -19.24 24.21
C LEU A 434 -14.95 -19.00 25.27
N SER A 435 -13.73 -19.34 24.94
CA SER A 435 -12.53 -18.99 25.71
C SER A 435 -11.74 -17.97 24.94
N PRO A 436 -11.47 -16.78 25.51
CA PRO A 436 -10.62 -15.80 24.84
C PRO A 436 -9.16 -16.24 24.93
N ASP A 437 -8.37 -16.00 23.88
CA ASP A 437 -6.92 -16.13 23.90
C ASP A 437 -6.34 -15.12 24.90
N PRO A 438 -5.67 -15.55 26.00
CA PRO A 438 -5.18 -14.65 27.02
C PRO A 438 -4.08 -13.69 26.55
N ARG A 439 -3.42 -13.97 25.43
CA ARG A 439 -2.38 -13.12 24.79
C ARG A 439 -2.92 -12.22 23.73
N GLY A 440 -4.15 -12.45 23.26
CA GLY A 440 -4.78 -11.72 22.15
C GLY A 440 -5.33 -10.36 22.53
N TRP A 441 -5.47 -10.05 23.82
CA TRP A 441 -6.09 -8.82 24.28
C TRP A 441 -5.36 -7.55 23.86
N ARG A 442 -6.13 -6.52 23.55
CA ARG A 442 -5.69 -5.13 23.38
C ARG A 442 -6.56 -4.26 24.28
N LEU A 443 -5.95 -3.33 24.99
CA LEU A 443 -6.65 -2.50 25.96
C LEU A 443 -6.64 -1.04 25.55
N PHE A 444 -7.78 -0.40 25.76
CA PHE A 444 -7.97 1.00 25.41
C PHE A 444 -8.53 1.74 26.63
N ASP A 445 -8.03 2.95 26.85
CA ASP A 445 -8.50 3.84 27.92
C ASP A 445 -9.88 4.45 27.64
N GLY A 446 -10.39 5.26 28.56
CA GLY A 446 -11.68 5.95 28.42
C GLY A 446 -11.71 6.98 27.28
N LEU A 447 -10.57 7.39 26.73
CA LEU A 447 -10.45 8.25 25.54
C LEU A 447 -10.34 7.43 24.24
N GLY A 448 -10.23 6.12 24.35
CA GLY A 448 -10.10 5.20 23.23
C GLY A 448 -8.68 5.02 22.72
N ASN A 449 -7.65 5.46 23.45
CA ASN A 449 -6.25 5.24 23.09
C ASN A 449 -5.75 3.90 23.64
N ALA A 450 -4.82 3.26 22.97
CA ALA A 450 -4.21 2.02 23.44
C ALA A 450 -3.42 2.26 24.74
N VAL A 451 -3.66 1.41 25.75
CA VAL A 451 -3.04 1.52 27.08
C VAL A 451 -1.61 1.01 27.11
N ALA A 452 -1.31 -0.02 26.32
CA ALA A 452 0.03 -0.60 26.22
C ALA A 452 0.34 -0.88 24.75
N MET A 453 1.36 -0.22 24.27
CA MET A 453 1.99 -0.51 22.96
C MET A 453 3.39 -1.06 23.27
N PRO A 454 3.91 -2.02 22.52
CA PRO A 454 5.30 -2.43 22.69
C PRO A 454 6.21 -1.22 22.39
N ASP A 455 7.22 -1.02 23.22
CA ASP A 455 8.16 0.11 23.13
C ASP A 455 9.00 0.13 21.85
N THR A 456 8.85 -0.88 20.99
CA THR A 456 9.60 -1.04 19.75
C THR A 456 8.70 -1.62 18.66
N ILE A 457 8.17 -0.76 17.84
CA ILE A 457 7.66 -1.10 16.51
C ILE A 457 8.45 -0.30 15.48
#